data_ddc05e545c7dd06d3cddc8ae1de1b195
#
_entry.id   ddc05e545c7dd06d3cddc8ae1de1b195
#
_cell.length_a   1.000
_cell.length_b   1.000
_cell.length_c   1.000
_cell.angle_alpha   90.00
_cell.angle_beta   90.00
_cell.angle_gamma   90.00
#
_symmetry.space_group_name_H-M   'P 1'
#
loop_
_entity.id
_entity.type
_entity.pdbx_description
1 polymer ?
#
loop_
_entity_poly.entity_id
_entity_poly.type
_entity_poly.pdbx_seq_one_letter_code
_entity_poly.pdbx_strand_id
1 'polypeptide(L)'
;SFIDATLESGKVFVFYETLFSHFKDELLDTPVANVSMLCTWLQYKYEKEFYFDKEYMTRDRYIDIDIDHEVISYMREQWQVKSEDEVVKALDYLPEDSVRTAFNRNTNVLIAATRGMRFHIDKFEVSEEELNDIIFIIETTIEKFQFIGADELFDYIHQNLPQLINNNSDISELGIRKALAVLLADK
;
A
#
# COMPACT_ATOMS: atom_id res chain seq x y z
N SER A 1 -23.94 -10.80 10.70
CA SER A 1 -23.78 -9.33 10.48
C SER A 1 -22.41 -9.03 9.88
N PHE A 2 -22.16 -7.80 9.41
CA PHE A 2 -20.84 -7.39 8.93
C PHE A 2 -19.77 -7.54 10.03
N ILE A 3 -20.10 -7.18 11.26
CA ILE A 3 -19.22 -7.37 12.43
C ILE A 3 -18.83 -8.84 12.59
N ASP A 4 -19.80 -9.74 12.54
CA ASP A 4 -19.53 -11.17 12.67
C ASP A 4 -18.68 -11.69 11.50
N ALA A 5 -18.98 -11.28 10.25
CA ALA A 5 -18.21 -11.67 9.08
C ALA A 5 -16.76 -11.19 9.15
N THR A 6 -16.52 -9.97 9.60
CA THR A 6 -15.17 -9.43 9.80
C THR A 6 -14.42 -10.22 10.87
N LEU A 7 -15.07 -10.51 11.99
CA LEU A 7 -14.47 -11.29 13.08
C LEU A 7 -14.26 -12.77 12.70
N GLU A 8 -15.16 -13.37 11.92
CA GLU A 8 -15.05 -14.73 11.40
C GLU A 8 -13.95 -14.87 10.35
N SER A 9 -13.59 -13.78 9.63
CA SER A 9 -12.43 -13.76 8.73
C SER A 9 -11.07 -13.76 9.46
N GLY A 10 -11.06 -13.83 10.79
CA GLY A 10 -9.86 -13.85 11.62
C GLY A 10 -9.38 -12.47 12.08
N LYS A 11 -10.08 -11.41 11.70
CA LYS A 11 -9.81 -10.06 12.24
C LYS A 11 -10.47 -9.92 13.60
N VAL A 12 -9.75 -9.31 14.54
CA VAL A 12 -10.23 -9.15 15.92
C VAL A 12 -10.67 -7.71 16.24
N PHE A 13 -10.76 -6.86 15.22
CA PHE A 13 -11.12 -5.44 15.32
C PHE A 13 -12.07 -5.04 14.20
N VAL A 14 -12.82 -3.95 14.42
CA VAL A 14 -13.71 -3.34 13.43
C VAL A 14 -13.65 -1.81 13.57
N PHE A 15 -13.31 -1.10 12.50
CA PHE A 15 -13.29 0.36 12.46
C PHE A 15 -14.70 0.94 12.39
N TYR A 16 -14.97 2.01 13.13
CA TYR A 16 -16.28 2.70 13.11
C TYR A 16 -16.56 3.36 11.77
N GLU A 17 -15.53 3.91 11.13
CA GLU A 17 -15.64 4.54 9.81
C GLU A 17 -16.05 3.53 8.74
N THR A 18 -15.41 2.36 8.75
CA THR A 18 -15.76 1.25 7.85
C THR A 18 -17.20 0.78 8.08
N LEU A 19 -17.62 0.60 9.35
CA LEU A 19 -19.00 0.27 9.70
C LEU A 19 -19.99 1.34 9.23
N PHE A 20 -19.68 2.60 9.49
CA PHE A 20 -20.56 3.73 9.12
C PHE A 20 -20.72 3.81 7.60
N SER A 21 -19.64 3.65 6.85
CA SER A 21 -19.66 3.66 5.38
C SER A 21 -20.44 2.47 4.82
N HIS A 22 -20.24 1.28 5.40
CA HIS A 22 -20.92 0.06 4.96
C HIS A 22 -22.44 0.10 5.19
N PHE A 23 -22.89 0.67 6.30
CA PHE A 23 -24.31 0.75 6.66
C PHE A 23 -24.92 2.14 6.44
N LYS A 24 -24.30 2.97 5.60
CA LYS A 24 -24.70 4.37 5.42
C LYS A 24 -26.17 4.51 5.06
N ASP A 25 -26.68 3.68 4.16
CA ASP A 25 -28.06 3.77 3.69
C ASP A 25 -29.06 3.31 4.77
N GLU A 26 -28.74 2.26 5.52
CA GLU A 26 -29.57 1.77 6.63
C GLU A 26 -29.59 2.74 7.83
N LEU A 27 -28.52 3.51 7.99
CA LEU A 27 -28.42 4.51 9.06
C LEU A 27 -29.24 5.79 8.78
N LEU A 28 -29.63 6.04 7.50
CA LEU A 28 -30.43 7.23 7.15
C LEU A 28 -31.74 7.35 7.92
N ASP A 29 -32.37 6.21 8.23
CA ASP A 29 -33.65 6.15 8.96
C ASP A 29 -33.46 6.06 10.50
N THR A 30 -32.25 6.26 10.99
CA THR A 30 -31.89 6.18 12.40
C THR A 30 -31.39 7.54 12.92
N PRO A 31 -31.33 7.76 14.24
CA PRO A 31 -30.72 8.96 14.81
C PRO A 31 -29.19 8.99 14.70
N VAL A 32 -28.54 7.98 14.14
CA VAL A 32 -27.08 7.87 14.00
C VAL A 32 -26.61 8.64 12.75
N ALA A 33 -26.29 9.92 12.92
CA ALA A 33 -25.96 10.81 11.82
C ALA A 33 -24.46 10.87 11.45
N ASN A 34 -23.58 10.30 12.27
CA ASN A 34 -22.13 10.32 12.05
C ASN A 34 -21.40 9.20 12.83
N VAL A 35 -20.12 9.03 12.53
CA VAL A 35 -19.26 8.00 13.13
C VAL A 35 -19.21 8.07 14.65
N SER A 36 -19.16 9.28 15.23
CA SER A 36 -19.13 9.47 16.69
C SER A 36 -20.42 8.98 17.38
N MET A 37 -21.57 9.24 16.75
CA MET A 37 -22.87 8.74 17.25
C MET A 37 -22.96 7.22 17.11
N LEU A 38 -22.44 6.65 16.02
CA LEU A 38 -22.34 5.20 15.84
C LEU A 38 -21.48 4.59 16.96
N CYS A 39 -20.30 5.13 17.21
CA CYS A 39 -19.42 4.69 18.29
C CYS A 39 -20.13 4.68 19.65
N THR A 40 -20.79 5.79 19.99
CA THR A 40 -21.54 5.90 21.26
C THR A 40 -22.65 4.86 21.38
N TRP A 41 -23.39 4.61 20.28
CA TRP A 41 -24.46 3.61 20.24
C TRP A 41 -23.90 2.20 20.37
N LEU A 42 -22.81 1.87 19.65
CA LEU A 42 -22.14 0.57 19.75
C LEU A 42 -21.58 0.33 21.15
N GLN A 43 -20.96 1.33 21.76
CA GLN A 43 -20.44 1.26 23.11
C GLN A 43 -21.56 0.95 24.11
N TYR A 44 -22.68 1.67 24.02
CA TYR A 44 -23.84 1.40 24.89
C TYR A 44 -24.36 -0.03 24.72
N LYS A 45 -24.41 -0.54 23.49
CA LYS A 45 -25.00 -1.86 23.18
C LYS A 45 -24.07 -3.03 23.48
N TYR A 46 -22.75 -2.87 23.27
CA TYR A 46 -21.78 -3.95 23.26
C TYR A 46 -20.62 -3.76 24.25
N GLU A 47 -20.74 -2.89 25.26
CA GLU A 47 -19.69 -2.60 26.25
C GLU A 47 -19.13 -3.84 26.99
N LYS A 48 -19.92 -4.92 27.06
CA LYS A 48 -19.52 -6.18 27.72
C LYS A 48 -18.81 -7.16 26.81
N GLU A 49 -18.86 -6.94 25.48
CA GLU A 49 -18.36 -7.87 24.48
C GLU A 49 -17.09 -7.35 23.80
N PHE A 50 -16.89 -6.02 23.77
CA PHE A 50 -15.81 -5.36 23.08
C PHE A 50 -15.12 -4.32 23.95
N TYR A 51 -13.83 -4.11 23.67
CA TYR A 51 -13.08 -2.91 24.07
C TYR A 51 -13.23 -1.86 22.98
N PHE A 52 -13.38 -0.60 23.39
CA PHE A 52 -13.62 0.53 22.51
C PHE A 52 -12.45 1.48 22.56
N ASP A 53 -11.80 1.70 21.41
CA ASP A 53 -10.79 2.74 21.20
C ASP A 53 -11.40 3.93 20.46
N LYS A 54 -10.58 4.92 20.08
CA LYS A 54 -11.06 6.15 19.41
C LYS A 54 -11.61 5.86 18.00
N GLU A 55 -11.02 4.92 17.28
CA GLU A 55 -11.30 4.67 15.86
C GLU A 55 -11.91 3.29 15.60
N TYR A 56 -11.76 2.35 16.52
CA TYR A 56 -12.21 0.98 16.36
C TYR A 56 -12.73 0.35 17.65
N MET A 57 -13.43 -0.75 17.53
CA MET A 57 -13.74 -1.68 18.61
C MET A 57 -13.05 -3.02 18.37
N THR A 58 -12.69 -3.73 19.44
CA THR A 58 -11.94 -4.98 19.38
C THR A 58 -12.36 -5.96 20.48
N ARG A 59 -12.14 -7.25 20.25
CA ARG A 59 -12.21 -8.28 21.30
C ARG A 59 -10.89 -8.47 22.03
N ASP A 60 -9.78 -7.99 21.46
CA ASP A 60 -8.46 -8.06 22.08
C ASP A 60 -8.02 -6.67 22.58
N ARG A 61 -7.96 -6.51 23.90
CA ARG A 61 -7.56 -5.24 24.54
C ARG A 61 -6.14 -4.78 24.20
N TYR A 62 -5.28 -5.70 23.81
CA TYR A 62 -3.85 -5.43 23.60
C TYR A 62 -3.45 -5.40 22.12
N ILE A 63 -4.43 -5.36 21.23
CA ILE A 63 -4.14 -5.29 19.80
C ILE A 63 -3.48 -3.95 19.46
N ASP A 64 -2.43 -4.03 18.66
CA ASP A 64 -1.84 -2.90 17.96
C ASP A 64 -2.16 -3.05 16.47
N ILE A 65 -2.86 -2.08 15.90
CA ILE A 65 -3.30 -2.12 14.51
C ILE A 65 -2.37 -1.22 13.69
N ASP A 66 -1.51 -1.85 12.90
CA ASP A 66 -0.65 -1.17 11.93
C ASP A 66 -1.24 -1.32 10.52
N ILE A 67 -1.97 -0.28 10.08
CA ILE A 67 -2.60 -0.25 8.75
C ILE A 67 -1.54 -0.25 7.64
N ASP A 68 -0.42 0.43 7.84
CA ASP A 68 0.67 0.47 6.87
C ASP A 68 1.21 -0.95 6.65
N HIS A 69 1.40 -1.71 7.74
CA HIS A 69 1.83 -3.11 7.67
C HIS A 69 0.81 -4.02 6.97
N GLU A 70 -0.50 -3.84 7.22
CA GLU A 70 -1.56 -4.62 6.55
C GLU A 70 -1.53 -4.37 5.02
N VAL A 71 -1.42 -3.11 4.59
CA VAL A 71 -1.35 -2.75 3.16
C VAL A 71 -0.07 -3.28 2.51
N ILE A 72 1.08 -3.12 3.16
CA ILE A 72 2.38 -3.60 2.65
C ILE A 72 2.37 -5.12 2.51
N SER A 73 1.91 -5.84 3.54
CA SER A 73 1.83 -7.30 3.54
C SER A 73 0.91 -7.82 2.45
N TYR A 74 -0.28 -7.22 2.30
CA TYR A 74 -1.20 -7.56 1.21
C TYR A 74 -0.55 -7.38 -0.16
N MET A 75 0.07 -6.23 -0.41
CA MET A 75 0.73 -5.93 -1.70
C MET A 75 1.91 -6.86 -1.98
N ARG A 76 2.66 -7.24 -0.95
CA ARG A 76 3.75 -8.20 -1.06
C ARG A 76 3.26 -9.59 -1.47
N GLU A 77 2.18 -10.07 -0.86
CA GLU A 77 1.59 -11.39 -1.15
C GLU A 77 0.98 -11.47 -2.56
N GLN A 78 0.44 -10.38 -3.07
CA GLN A 78 -0.21 -10.37 -4.38
C GLN A 78 0.75 -10.54 -5.55
N TRP A 79 2.02 -10.10 -5.39
CA TRP A 79 3.06 -10.21 -6.43
C TRP A 79 2.65 -9.65 -7.80
N GLN A 80 1.84 -8.59 -7.82
CA GLN A 80 1.26 -7.97 -9.02
C GLN A 80 1.21 -6.46 -8.91
N VAL A 81 1.16 -5.79 -10.06
CA VAL A 81 0.78 -4.37 -10.11
C VAL A 81 -0.73 -4.29 -9.88
N LYS A 82 -1.16 -3.50 -8.91
CA LYS A 82 -2.57 -3.31 -8.55
C LYS A 82 -2.96 -1.85 -8.52
N SER A 83 -4.23 -1.57 -8.83
CA SER A 83 -4.78 -0.25 -8.57
C SER A 83 -5.02 -0.04 -7.08
N GLU A 84 -4.88 1.21 -6.63
CA GLU A 84 -5.20 1.58 -5.24
C GLU A 84 -6.66 1.22 -4.89
N ASP A 85 -7.60 1.34 -5.86
CA ASP A 85 -9.00 0.98 -5.67
C ASP A 85 -9.23 -0.53 -5.50
N GLU A 86 -8.45 -1.38 -6.19
CA GLU A 86 -8.51 -2.83 -5.97
C GLU A 86 -8.03 -3.20 -4.58
N VAL A 87 -6.99 -2.53 -4.08
CA VAL A 87 -6.46 -2.78 -2.73
C VAL A 87 -7.44 -2.29 -1.67
N VAL A 88 -8.04 -1.11 -1.83
CA VAL A 88 -9.09 -0.61 -0.94
C VAL A 88 -10.26 -1.60 -0.86
N LYS A 89 -10.70 -2.15 -2.00
CA LYS A 89 -11.77 -3.16 -2.02
C LYS A 89 -11.39 -4.48 -1.37
N ALA A 90 -10.13 -4.89 -1.51
CA ALA A 90 -9.65 -6.16 -0.93
C ALA A 90 -9.43 -6.04 0.58
N LEU A 91 -9.12 -4.84 1.06
CA LEU A 91 -8.93 -4.51 2.47
C LEU A 91 -10.13 -3.72 3.03
N ASP A 92 -11.35 -4.12 2.65
CA ASP A 92 -12.61 -3.45 2.96
C ASP A 92 -12.93 -3.35 4.47
N TYR A 93 -12.20 -4.07 5.29
CA TYR A 93 -12.24 -3.98 6.77
C TYR A 93 -11.41 -2.82 7.33
N LEU A 94 -10.58 -2.15 6.51
CA LEU A 94 -9.81 -0.96 6.87
C LEU A 94 -10.49 0.32 6.36
N PRO A 95 -10.29 1.49 7.02
CA PRO A 95 -10.74 2.75 6.48
C PRO A 95 -10.07 3.09 5.14
N GLU A 96 -10.86 3.44 4.12
CA GLU A 96 -10.36 3.73 2.77
C GLU A 96 -9.26 4.80 2.76
N ASP A 97 -9.47 5.94 3.46
CA ASP A 97 -8.51 7.03 3.52
C ASP A 97 -7.20 6.61 4.17
N SER A 98 -7.24 5.70 5.14
CA SER A 98 -6.05 5.16 5.78
C SER A 98 -5.27 4.23 4.84
N VAL A 99 -5.96 3.38 4.07
CA VAL A 99 -5.32 2.54 3.03
C VAL A 99 -4.65 3.41 1.97
N ARG A 100 -5.33 4.47 1.47
CA ARG A 100 -4.75 5.42 0.50
C ARG A 100 -3.57 6.19 1.09
N THR A 101 -3.63 6.55 2.36
CA THR A 101 -2.52 7.22 3.06
C THR A 101 -1.31 6.31 3.19
N ALA A 102 -1.49 5.01 3.43
CA ALA A 102 -0.39 4.03 3.50
C ALA A 102 0.44 4.00 2.20
N PHE A 103 -0.18 4.09 1.02
CA PHE A 103 0.54 4.19 -0.26
C PHE A 103 1.45 5.42 -0.36
N ASN A 104 1.01 6.56 0.19
CA ASN A 104 1.77 7.80 0.15
C ASN A 104 2.90 7.86 1.18
N ARG A 105 2.74 7.17 2.31
CA ARG A 105 3.78 7.08 3.35
C ARG A 105 4.89 6.10 2.97
N ASN A 106 4.56 5.01 2.31
CA ASN A 106 5.46 3.88 2.07
C ASN A 106 5.96 3.83 0.62
N THR A 107 6.32 4.98 0.05
CA THR A 107 6.75 5.12 -1.35
C THR A 107 8.07 4.41 -1.70
N ASN A 108 8.84 4.00 -0.71
CA ASN A 108 10.06 3.20 -0.84
C ASN A 108 9.79 1.69 -0.88
N VAL A 109 8.59 1.26 -0.52
CA VAL A 109 8.18 -0.16 -0.54
C VAL A 109 7.05 -0.39 -1.54
N LEU A 110 6.09 0.55 -1.59
CA LEU A 110 4.92 0.53 -2.47
C LEU A 110 5.15 1.48 -3.65
N ILE A 111 5.84 0.99 -4.66
CA ILE A 111 6.30 1.78 -5.81
C ILE A 111 5.13 2.11 -6.74
N ALA A 112 5.05 3.37 -7.19
CA ALA A 112 4.07 3.76 -8.20
C ALA A 112 4.50 3.28 -9.59
N ALA A 113 3.76 2.32 -10.16
CA ALA A 113 3.94 1.89 -11.54
C ALA A 113 3.44 2.96 -12.54
N THR A 114 2.23 3.46 -12.31
CA THR A 114 1.63 4.62 -13.00
C THR A 114 0.76 5.38 -12.00
N ARG A 115 -0.03 6.36 -12.46
CA ARG A 115 -0.97 7.07 -11.60
C ARG A 115 -2.03 6.09 -11.05
N GLY A 116 -2.12 5.96 -9.73
CA GLY A 116 -3.07 5.09 -9.06
C GLY A 116 -2.78 3.59 -9.17
N MET A 117 -1.63 3.20 -9.73
CA MET A 117 -1.19 1.80 -9.80
C MET A 117 0.09 1.62 -8.98
N ARG A 118 0.13 0.58 -8.16
CA ARG A 118 1.24 0.28 -7.24
C ARG A 118 1.70 -1.16 -7.35
N PHE A 119 2.95 -1.40 -6.95
CA PHE A 119 3.49 -2.74 -6.73
C PHE A 119 4.44 -2.71 -5.53
N HIS A 120 4.62 -3.87 -4.90
CA HIS A 120 5.61 -4.02 -3.84
C HIS A 120 7.02 -4.09 -4.44
N ILE A 121 8.02 -3.45 -3.84
CA ILE A 121 9.40 -3.38 -4.35
C ILE A 121 10.01 -4.77 -4.58
N ASP A 122 9.67 -5.77 -3.75
CA ASP A 122 10.17 -7.15 -3.89
C ASP A 122 9.75 -7.80 -5.21
N LYS A 123 8.70 -7.28 -5.90
CA LYS A 123 8.29 -7.75 -7.23
C LYS A 123 9.28 -7.32 -8.31
N PHE A 124 10.05 -6.26 -8.09
CA PHE A 124 10.98 -5.75 -9.08
C PHE A 124 12.19 -6.68 -9.20
N GLU A 125 12.30 -7.32 -10.35
CA GLU A 125 13.36 -8.28 -10.63
C GLU A 125 14.59 -7.56 -11.20
N VAL A 126 15.67 -7.55 -10.43
CA VAL A 126 16.97 -7.01 -10.83
C VAL A 126 18.08 -7.83 -10.15
N SER A 127 19.08 -8.22 -10.88
CA SER A 127 20.26 -8.91 -10.35
C SER A 127 21.27 -7.93 -9.76
N GLU A 128 22.14 -8.42 -8.88
CA GLU A 128 23.28 -7.62 -8.37
C GLU A 128 24.21 -7.16 -9.49
N GLU A 129 24.40 -7.99 -10.53
CA GLU A 129 25.22 -7.66 -11.70
C GLU A 129 24.62 -6.48 -12.47
N GLU A 130 23.32 -6.52 -12.77
CA GLU A 130 22.61 -5.41 -13.43
C GLU A 130 22.66 -4.12 -12.59
N LEU A 131 22.48 -4.21 -11.26
CA LEU A 131 22.61 -3.04 -10.37
C LEU A 131 24.02 -2.46 -10.41
N ASN A 132 25.05 -3.31 -10.40
CA ASN A 132 26.45 -2.86 -10.47
C ASN A 132 26.78 -2.21 -11.83
N ASP A 133 26.25 -2.73 -12.93
CA ASP A 133 26.38 -2.11 -14.25
C ASP A 133 25.74 -0.73 -14.30
N ILE A 134 24.54 -0.59 -13.70
CA ILE A 134 23.84 0.70 -13.60
C ILE A 134 24.65 1.69 -12.75
N ILE A 135 25.17 1.27 -11.60
CA ILE A 135 26.02 2.10 -10.75
C ILE A 135 27.26 2.54 -11.51
N PHE A 136 27.94 1.61 -12.17
CA PHE A 136 29.15 1.90 -12.93
C PHE A 136 28.92 2.94 -14.04
N ILE A 137 27.82 2.84 -14.80
CA ILE A 137 27.52 3.85 -15.84
C ILE A 137 27.17 5.20 -15.24
N ILE A 138 26.43 5.24 -14.11
CA ILE A 138 26.12 6.47 -13.38
C ILE A 138 27.41 7.16 -12.94
N GLU A 139 28.30 6.45 -12.24
CA GLU A 139 29.56 6.99 -11.73
C GLU A 139 30.46 7.48 -12.87
N THR A 140 30.67 6.67 -13.90
CA THR A 140 31.51 7.01 -15.05
C THR A 140 30.96 8.24 -15.79
N THR A 141 29.64 8.35 -15.91
CA THR A 141 29.01 9.48 -16.59
C THR A 141 29.10 10.75 -15.77
N ILE A 142 28.89 10.65 -14.45
CA ILE A 142 29.02 11.80 -13.53
C ILE A 142 30.47 12.28 -13.46
N GLU A 143 31.45 11.39 -13.40
CA GLU A 143 32.87 11.77 -13.44
C GLU A 143 33.22 12.56 -14.69
N LYS A 144 32.68 12.19 -15.84
CA LYS A 144 32.98 12.79 -17.14
C LYS A 144 32.17 14.05 -17.42
N PHE A 145 30.89 14.05 -17.08
CA PHE A 145 29.95 15.12 -17.50
C PHE A 145 29.31 15.85 -16.30
N GLN A 146 29.60 15.45 -15.06
CA GLN A 146 29.07 16.00 -13.80
C GLN A 146 27.54 15.75 -13.57
N PHE A 147 26.86 15.13 -14.52
CA PHE A 147 25.46 14.73 -14.39
C PHE A 147 25.14 13.58 -15.35
N ILE A 148 24.03 12.89 -15.11
CA ILE A 148 23.40 11.94 -16.05
C ILE A 148 21.91 12.26 -16.15
N GLY A 149 21.40 12.35 -17.37
CA GLY A 149 19.96 12.51 -17.61
C GLY A 149 19.21 11.21 -17.33
N ALA A 150 18.00 11.30 -16.75
CA ALA A 150 17.18 10.13 -16.47
C ALA A 150 16.81 9.36 -17.75
N ASP A 151 16.59 10.06 -18.86
CA ASP A 151 16.30 9.44 -20.16
C ASP A 151 17.54 8.76 -20.74
N GLU A 152 18.71 9.38 -20.64
CA GLU A 152 20.00 8.82 -21.06
C GLU A 152 20.32 7.50 -20.32
N LEU A 153 20.11 7.49 -19.00
CA LEU A 153 20.28 6.29 -18.19
C LEU A 153 19.30 5.19 -18.63
N PHE A 154 18.06 5.55 -18.90
CA PHE A 154 17.04 4.59 -19.30
C PHE A 154 17.27 4.04 -20.69
N ASP A 155 17.75 4.86 -21.64
CA ASP A 155 18.19 4.42 -22.97
C ASP A 155 19.35 3.41 -22.87
N TYR A 156 20.31 3.67 -21.97
CA TYR A 156 21.39 2.70 -21.68
C TYR A 156 20.84 1.38 -21.17
N ILE A 157 19.91 1.41 -20.20
CA ILE A 157 19.26 0.21 -19.63
C ILE A 157 18.57 -0.59 -20.74
N HIS A 158 17.79 0.06 -21.60
CA HIS A 158 17.13 -0.59 -22.73
C HIS A 158 18.08 -1.28 -23.69
N GLN A 159 19.24 -0.66 -23.98
CA GLN A 159 20.20 -1.20 -24.94
C GLN A 159 21.09 -2.29 -24.36
N ASN A 160 21.44 -2.20 -23.09
CA ASN A 160 22.48 -3.04 -22.50
C ASN A 160 21.95 -4.04 -21.47
N LEU A 161 20.78 -3.79 -20.88
CA LEU A 161 20.16 -4.64 -19.86
C LEU A 161 18.72 -5.08 -20.27
N PRO A 162 18.54 -5.68 -21.47
CA PRO A 162 17.20 -6.03 -21.96
C PRO A 162 16.48 -7.06 -21.08
N GLN A 163 17.22 -7.86 -20.31
CA GLN A 163 16.63 -8.82 -19.38
C GLN A 163 15.89 -8.13 -18.23
N LEU A 164 16.45 -7.06 -17.66
CA LEU A 164 15.80 -6.24 -16.65
C LEU A 164 14.45 -5.71 -17.15
N ILE A 165 14.40 -5.23 -18.39
CA ILE A 165 13.14 -4.72 -18.97
C ILE A 165 12.15 -5.89 -19.19
N ASN A 166 12.61 -7.02 -19.72
CA ASN A 166 11.77 -8.18 -20.02
C ASN A 166 11.19 -8.82 -18.75
N ASN A 167 11.99 -8.95 -17.69
CA ASN A 167 11.57 -9.52 -16.42
C ASN A 167 10.50 -8.62 -15.73
N ASN A 168 10.53 -7.32 -16.01
CA ASN A 168 9.61 -6.33 -15.45
C ASN A 168 8.62 -5.77 -16.49
N SER A 169 8.26 -6.56 -17.49
CA SER A 169 7.44 -6.11 -18.64
C SER A 169 6.03 -5.65 -18.30
N ASP A 170 5.50 -6.02 -17.14
CA ASP A 170 4.22 -5.55 -16.59
C ASP A 170 4.34 -4.27 -15.73
N ILE A 171 5.58 -3.79 -15.51
CA ILE A 171 5.88 -2.54 -14.82
C ILE A 171 6.18 -1.46 -15.87
N SER A 172 5.53 -0.30 -15.77
CA SER A 172 5.82 0.81 -16.67
C SER A 172 7.24 1.34 -16.51
N GLU A 173 7.75 2.04 -17.52
CA GLU A 173 9.04 2.75 -17.46
C GLU A 173 9.18 3.62 -16.20
N LEU A 174 8.13 4.37 -15.86
CA LEU A 174 8.10 5.18 -14.64
C LEU A 174 8.27 4.32 -13.38
N GLY A 175 7.64 3.15 -13.34
CA GLY A 175 7.75 2.21 -12.23
C GLY A 175 9.17 1.65 -12.10
N ILE A 176 9.79 1.26 -13.22
CA ILE A 176 11.19 0.78 -13.28
C ILE A 176 12.13 1.87 -12.77
N ARG A 177 12.02 3.10 -13.27
CA ARG A 177 12.83 4.25 -12.83
C ARG A 177 12.71 4.49 -11.32
N LYS A 178 11.50 4.42 -10.76
CA LYS A 178 11.27 4.61 -9.33
C LYS A 178 11.83 3.46 -8.48
N ALA A 179 11.65 2.22 -8.92
CA ALA A 179 12.22 1.07 -8.24
C ALA A 179 13.75 1.15 -8.18
N LEU A 180 14.39 1.45 -9.31
CA LEU A 180 15.85 1.66 -9.38
C LEU A 180 16.28 2.82 -8.46
N ALA A 181 15.56 3.93 -8.45
CA ALA A 181 15.89 5.05 -7.56
C ALA A 181 15.86 4.66 -6.07
N VAL A 182 14.90 3.81 -5.67
CA VAL A 182 14.85 3.27 -4.30
C VAL A 182 16.02 2.34 -4.02
N LEU A 183 16.30 1.40 -4.92
CA LEU A 183 17.37 0.41 -4.72
C LEU A 183 18.78 0.99 -4.76
N LEU A 184 18.95 2.13 -5.43
CA LEU A 184 20.23 2.83 -5.55
C LEU A 184 20.42 3.95 -4.50
N ALA A 185 19.38 4.27 -3.70
CA ALA A 185 19.43 5.41 -2.77
C ALA A 185 20.50 5.26 -1.67
N ASP A 186 20.87 4.03 -1.33
CA ASP A 186 21.84 3.74 -0.26
C ASP A 186 23.20 3.22 -0.79
N LYS A 187 23.42 3.31 -2.09
CA LYS A 187 24.64 2.86 -2.77
C LYS A 187 25.42 4.02 -3.36
#